data_3a10a0d75544d076ce84e0b265dfa477
#
_entry.id   3a10a0d75544d076ce84e0b265dfa477
#
_cell.length_a   1.000
_cell.length_b   1.000
_cell.length_c   1.000
_cell.angle_alpha   90.00
_cell.angle_beta   90.00
_cell.angle_gamma   90.00
#
_symmetry.space_group_name_H-M   'P 1'
#
loop_
_entity.id
_entity.type
_entity.pdbx_description
1 polymer ?
#
loop_
_entity_poly.entity_id
_entity_poly.type
_entity_poly.pdbx_seq_one_letter_code
_entity_poly.pdbx_strand_id
1 'polypeptide(L)'
;MNVFKKLTALLLSSAAVFGCLTGCRASNDPNTLYIDAFEGGYGVKWLYALGEEFEKQNEGITVKINETSDDSTFSTMLTSGRSTADIVFERYPFWDRIFRPTVVGSTTYDPILEDLTDIYNAKIPGEDVTIAEKLPEDVRAYYETDGKYYHFNWAAGMMGLLYNKNVWSSSWKLPRTTDELISLANTIKKAGKVPFVYSLKDSYWGIYVVWAAQYEGLEAMAAYDEGYAPNGKRYVPELALYPGFEKALKVLEVLLKDENGYCHSRSKEVDFTMAQNMFLEGDAVMQANGDWIESEMRANFAEGETDIEFMKMPVISSIVDKCPSITGTEEEKEAKLCAVVDYVDGADGATLPDGVTQQDVEYIRSARSMMQTIGQDHSAYIPVYSTKKDIAKKFFQFMASDEGIEIYVKASGGYRTMFEYDYSKSELQNGISSFMKSTNALFEQSSHYFMPMKNKIFSLTGMQFMENGLVDVEVYLSASNPKDYKSASEIFLANYKNLEKEWTNYLNTAQIGK
;
A
#
# COMPACT_ATOMS: atom_id res chain seq x y z
N MET A 1 24.48 58.92 6.78
CA MET A 1 23.25 58.99 7.58
C MET A 1 22.06 58.65 6.67
N ASN A 2 21.90 57.40 6.23
CA ASN A 2 20.73 56.94 5.42
C ASN A 2 20.75 55.43 5.16
N VAL A 3 21.26 54.63 6.08
CA VAL A 3 21.21 53.16 5.98
C VAL A 3 20.32 52.53 7.09
N PHE A 4 19.98 53.30 8.13
CA PHE A 4 19.20 52.79 9.26
C PHE A 4 17.68 52.94 9.15
N LYS A 5 17.14 53.48 8.03
CA LYS A 5 15.70 53.66 7.82
C LYS A 5 15.04 52.62 6.88
N LYS A 6 15.81 51.70 6.32
CA LYS A 6 15.25 50.64 5.46
C LYS A 6 15.17 49.24 6.07
N LEU A 7 15.67 49.09 7.33
CA LEU A 7 15.56 47.79 8.04
C LEU A 7 14.36 47.69 8.98
N THR A 8 13.63 48.79 9.24
CA THR A 8 12.48 48.79 10.14
C THR A 8 11.14 48.58 9.45
N ALA A 9 11.10 48.54 8.12
CA ALA A 9 9.89 48.30 7.33
C ALA A 9 9.72 46.81 6.86
N LEU A 10 10.74 45.96 7.07
CA LEU A 10 10.68 44.54 6.69
C LEU A 10 10.39 43.61 7.87
N LEU A 11 10.30 44.14 9.09
CA LEU A 11 10.00 43.35 10.30
C LEU A 11 8.57 43.53 10.81
N LEU A 12 7.74 44.31 10.12
CA LEU A 12 6.33 44.52 10.45
C LEU A 12 5.35 43.86 9.49
N SER A 13 5.82 43.17 8.44
CA SER A 13 4.98 42.41 7.51
C SER A 13 4.97 40.90 7.75
N SER A 14 5.81 40.39 8.67
CA SER A 14 5.83 38.97 9.05
C SER A 14 5.09 38.61 10.34
N ALA A 15 4.48 39.62 11.01
CA ALA A 15 3.72 39.38 12.26
C ALA A 15 2.19 39.39 12.07
N ALA A 16 1.69 39.46 10.84
CA ALA A 16 0.25 39.56 10.56
C ALA A 16 -0.35 38.31 9.90
N VAL A 17 0.40 37.20 9.78
CA VAL A 17 -0.12 35.94 9.22
C VAL A 17 -0.22 34.81 10.25
N PHE A 18 0.20 35.03 11.50
CA PHE A 18 0.08 34.03 12.58
C PHE A 18 -1.13 34.23 13.49
N GLY A 19 -2.15 34.92 13.07
CA GLY A 19 -3.26 35.34 13.91
C GLY A 19 -4.65 34.95 13.46
N CYS A 20 -4.86 33.82 12.76
CA CYS A 20 -6.22 33.31 12.48
C CYS A 20 -6.26 31.79 12.22
N LEU A 21 -5.58 31.00 13.06
CA LEU A 21 -5.78 29.54 13.10
C LEU A 21 -6.28 29.06 14.48
N THR A 22 -6.95 29.94 15.22
CA THR A 22 -7.97 29.49 16.15
C THR A 22 -9.29 29.52 15.38
N GLY A 23 -9.51 28.53 14.52
CA GLY A 23 -10.84 28.27 14.01
C GLY A 23 -11.75 28.02 15.19
N CYS A 24 -12.49 29.06 15.60
CA CYS A 24 -13.70 28.87 16.36
C CYS A 24 -14.49 27.82 15.57
N ARG A 25 -14.75 26.67 16.20
CA ARG A 25 -15.74 25.70 15.73
C ARG A 25 -17.02 26.49 15.46
N ALA A 26 -17.18 26.94 14.23
CA ALA A 26 -18.35 27.70 13.81
C ALA A 26 -19.52 26.72 13.88
N SER A 27 -20.43 27.00 14.78
CA SER A 27 -21.74 26.37 14.95
C SER A 27 -21.77 24.84 14.82
N ASN A 28 -22.28 24.18 15.86
CA ASN A 28 -22.79 22.80 15.84
C ASN A 28 -24.02 22.72 14.92
N ASP A 29 -23.87 23.04 13.65
CA ASP A 29 -24.95 22.85 12.69
C ASP A 29 -25.16 21.33 12.57
N PRO A 30 -26.33 20.81 12.99
CA PRO A 30 -26.62 19.39 12.97
C PRO A 30 -26.62 18.80 11.55
N ASN A 31 -26.73 19.64 10.55
CA ASN A 31 -26.86 19.26 9.14
C ASN A 31 -25.52 19.40 8.37
N THR A 32 -24.44 19.84 9.01
CA THR A 32 -23.14 19.94 8.36
C THR A 32 -22.27 18.74 8.72
N LEU A 33 -21.91 17.91 7.75
CA LEU A 33 -20.96 16.81 7.87
C LEU A 33 -19.53 17.37 7.70
N TYR A 34 -18.69 17.21 8.72
CA TYR A 34 -17.29 17.62 8.68
C TYR A 34 -16.40 16.41 8.39
N ILE A 35 -15.56 16.54 7.37
CA ILE A 35 -14.66 15.48 6.92
C ILE A 35 -13.23 15.99 6.97
N ASP A 36 -12.36 15.30 7.72
CA ASP A 36 -10.91 15.48 7.63
C ASP A 36 -10.37 14.45 6.64
N ALA A 37 -9.55 14.88 5.68
CA ALA A 37 -9.03 14.01 4.63
C ALA A 37 -7.53 14.21 4.42
N PHE A 38 -6.80 13.10 4.33
CA PHE A 38 -5.41 13.09 3.91
C PHE A 38 -5.32 13.38 2.42
N GLU A 39 -4.59 14.43 2.06
CA GLU A 39 -4.26 14.76 0.68
C GLU A 39 -2.90 14.16 0.32
N GLY A 40 -2.90 13.01 -0.34
CA GLY A 40 -1.70 12.34 -0.83
C GLY A 40 -2.05 11.39 -1.96
N GLY A 41 -1.08 10.78 -2.60
CA GLY A 41 -1.22 9.80 -3.65
C GLY A 41 -2.37 10.01 -4.65
N TYR A 42 -3.59 9.76 -4.23
CA TYR A 42 -4.81 9.85 -5.06
C TYR A 42 -5.48 11.23 -5.05
N GLY A 43 -4.99 12.19 -4.25
CA GLY A 43 -5.61 13.50 -4.07
C GLY A 43 -7.00 13.42 -3.42
N VAL A 44 -7.72 14.54 -3.39
CA VAL A 44 -9.04 14.66 -2.73
C VAL A 44 -10.18 15.14 -3.66
N LYS A 45 -9.93 15.32 -4.96
CA LYS A 45 -10.95 15.80 -5.91
C LYS A 45 -12.18 14.90 -5.96
N TRP A 46 -11.98 13.60 -5.84
CA TRP A 46 -13.06 12.62 -5.80
C TRP A 46 -13.99 12.84 -4.58
N LEU A 47 -13.43 13.25 -3.45
CA LEU A 47 -14.20 13.48 -2.23
C LEU A 47 -15.09 14.73 -2.35
N TYR A 48 -14.58 15.80 -2.97
CA TYR A 48 -15.38 16.96 -3.30
C TYR A 48 -16.54 16.63 -4.26
N ALA A 49 -16.26 15.85 -5.32
CA ALA A 49 -17.29 15.42 -6.26
C ALA A 49 -18.38 14.57 -5.60
N LEU A 50 -17.98 13.64 -4.71
CA LEU A 50 -18.92 12.85 -3.91
C LEU A 50 -19.72 13.72 -2.93
N GLY A 51 -19.05 14.67 -2.27
CA GLY A 51 -19.70 15.61 -1.35
C GLY A 51 -20.79 16.46 -2.05
N GLU A 52 -20.47 17.02 -3.21
CA GLU A 52 -21.43 17.82 -4.01
C GLU A 52 -22.64 17.00 -4.44
N GLU A 53 -22.46 15.75 -4.87
CA GLU A 53 -23.59 14.91 -5.28
C GLU A 53 -24.40 14.45 -4.06
N PHE A 54 -23.74 14.12 -2.96
CA PHE A 54 -24.43 13.77 -1.72
C PHE A 54 -25.31 14.91 -1.19
N GLU A 55 -24.84 16.18 -1.24
CA GLU A 55 -25.63 17.36 -0.88
C GLU A 55 -26.87 17.50 -1.76
N LYS A 56 -26.76 17.28 -3.08
CA LYS A 56 -27.91 17.34 -4.00
C LYS A 56 -28.99 16.30 -3.68
N GLN A 57 -28.56 15.10 -3.28
CA GLN A 57 -29.46 14.00 -2.95
C GLN A 57 -30.02 14.08 -1.53
N ASN A 58 -29.43 14.90 -0.66
CA ASN A 58 -29.83 15.06 0.74
C ASN A 58 -30.08 16.53 1.07
N GLU A 59 -31.24 17.04 0.66
CA GLU A 59 -31.62 18.45 0.84
C GLU A 59 -31.41 18.90 2.31
N GLY A 60 -30.69 19.99 2.49
CA GLY A 60 -30.39 20.57 3.78
C GLY A 60 -29.14 20.03 4.45
N ILE A 61 -28.47 19.03 3.89
CA ILE A 61 -27.15 18.58 4.34
C ILE A 61 -26.08 19.39 3.62
N THR A 62 -25.01 19.73 4.36
CA THR A 62 -23.78 20.36 3.81
C THR A 62 -22.58 19.51 4.17
N VAL A 63 -21.66 19.31 3.22
CA VAL A 63 -20.38 18.60 3.41
C VAL A 63 -19.24 19.61 3.44
N LYS A 64 -18.43 19.58 4.49
CA LYS A 64 -17.23 20.41 4.62
C LYS A 64 -16.00 19.53 4.75
N ILE A 65 -15.09 19.68 3.80
CA ILE A 65 -13.86 18.91 3.72
C ILE A 65 -12.70 19.80 4.16
N ASN A 66 -11.90 19.27 5.07
CA ASN A 66 -10.63 19.84 5.50
C ASN A 66 -9.53 18.89 5.05
N GLU A 67 -8.76 19.30 4.05
CA GLU A 67 -7.67 18.53 3.46
C GLU A 67 -6.33 18.87 4.10
N THR A 68 -5.47 17.87 4.27
CA THR A 68 -4.11 18.05 4.76
C THR A 68 -3.16 17.00 4.18
N SER A 69 -1.96 17.44 3.85
CA SER A 69 -0.86 16.53 3.49
C SER A 69 -0.13 15.95 4.71
N ASP A 70 -0.43 16.44 5.93
CA ASP A 70 0.11 15.94 7.19
C ASP A 70 -1.01 15.31 8.03
N ASP A 71 -1.12 13.98 7.98
CA ASP A 71 -2.08 13.18 8.73
C ASP A 71 -1.58 12.81 10.15
N SER A 72 -0.37 13.19 10.51
CA SER A 72 0.26 12.82 11.80
C SER A 72 -0.56 13.28 13.02
N THR A 73 -1.36 14.32 12.86
CA THR A 73 -2.21 14.88 13.93
C THR A 73 -3.52 14.13 14.10
N PHE A 74 -4.03 13.42 13.09
CA PHE A 74 -5.34 12.76 13.13
C PHE A 74 -5.45 11.76 14.27
N SER A 75 -4.43 10.92 14.44
CA SER A 75 -4.35 9.94 15.51
C SER A 75 -4.44 10.59 16.89
N THR A 76 -3.66 11.66 17.11
CA THR A 76 -3.63 12.39 18.38
C THR A 76 -4.97 13.09 18.65
N MET A 77 -5.57 13.70 17.64
CA MET A 77 -6.87 14.36 17.77
C MET A 77 -7.99 13.34 18.06
N LEU A 78 -7.98 12.20 17.37
CA LEU A 78 -8.93 11.13 17.60
C LEU A 78 -8.85 10.58 19.02
N THR A 79 -7.65 10.17 19.46
CA THR A 79 -7.44 9.55 20.79
C THR A 79 -7.66 10.50 21.94
N SER A 80 -7.46 11.81 21.74
CA SER A 80 -7.74 12.84 22.77
C SER A 80 -9.19 13.33 22.77
N GLY A 81 -10.05 12.82 21.86
CA GLY A 81 -11.42 13.29 21.69
C GLY A 81 -11.53 14.72 21.16
N ARG A 82 -10.47 15.23 20.54
CA ARG A 82 -10.40 16.60 20.01
C ARG A 82 -10.70 16.73 18.54
N SER A 83 -10.81 15.61 17.81
CA SER A 83 -11.24 15.66 16.41
C SER A 83 -12.63 16.30 16.33
N THR A 84 -12.77 17.24 15.39
CA THR A 84 -14.03 17.89 15.10
C THR A 84 -14.70 17.27 13.86
N ALA A 85 -14.00 16.33 13.20
CA ALA A 85 -14.51 15.61 12.05
C ALA A 85 -15.54 14.56 12.46
N ASP A 86 -16.54 14.40 11.61
CA ASP A 86 -17.52 13.32 11.71
C ASP A 86 -17.05 12.09 10.92
N ILE A 87 -16.23 12.29 9.88
CA ILE A 87 -15.52 11.25 9.12
C ILE A 87 -14.05 11.67 9.01
N VAL A 88 -13.15 10.70 9.12
CA VAL A 88 -11.73 10.88 8.85
C VAL A 88 -11.29 9.91 7.78
N PHE A 89 -10.71 10.43 6.68
CA PHE A 89 -10.05 9.66 5.64
C PHE A 89 -8.56 9.71 5.88
N GLU A 90 -7.97 8.56 6.21
CA GLU A 90 -6.54 8.42 6.50
C GLU A 90 -5.86 7.52 5.47
N ARG A 91 -4.52 7.63 5.43
CA ARG A 91 -3.67 6.73 4.68
C ARG A 91 -3.56 5.37 5.36
N TYR A 92 -3.41 5.32 6.68
CA TYR A 92 -3.20 4.07 7.43
C TYR A 92 -4.36 3.75 8.37
N PRO A 93 -4.91 2.52 8.32
CA PRO A 93 -6.08 2.10 9.11
C PRO A 93 -5.70 1.74 10.55
N PHE A 94 -5.01 2.49 11.28
CA PHE A 94 -4.57 2.23 12.65
C PHE A 94 -5.50 1.32 13.46
N TRP A 95 -5.36 0.03 13.30
CA TRP A 95 -6.21 -1.00 13.92
C TRP A 95 -6.23 -0.96 15.44
N ASP A 96 -5.14 -0.49 16.08
CA ASP A 96 -5.07 -0.33 17.52
C ASP A 96 -6.09 0.68 18.07
N ARG A 97 -6.61 1.59 17.23
CA ARG A 97 -7.60 2.60 17.64
C ARG A 97 -8.96 2.02 17.97
N ILE A 98 -9.33 0.87 17.41
CA ILE A 98 -10.58 0.20 17.77
C ILE A 98 -10.52 -0.43 19.17
N PHE A 99 -9.33 -0.65 19.70
CA PHE A 99 -9.10 -1.32 20.98
C PHE A 99 -8.75 -0.35 22.12
N ARG A 100 -8.56 0.93 21.83
CA ARG A 100 -8.23 1.94 22.85
C ARG A 100 -9.45 2.75 23.23
N PRO A 101 -9.72 2.92 24.54
CA PRO A 101 -10.74 3.85 24.98
C PRO A 101 -10.33 5.30 24.66
N THR A 102 -11.32 6.14 24.42
CA THR A 102 -11.14 7.58 24.26
C THR A 102 -11.97 8.32 25.29
N VAL A 103 -11.45 9.44 25.81
CA VAL A 103 -12.15 10.27 26.82
C VAL A 103 -12.51 11.61 26.19
N VAL A 104 -13.81 11.94 26.21
CA VAL A 104 -14.32 13.25 25.76
C VAL A 104 -15.09 13.87 26.92
N GLY A 105 -14.54 14.94 27.50
CA GLY A 105 -15.10 15.51 28.72
C GLY A 105 -15.02 14.55 29.89
N SER A 106 -16.17 14.14 30.42
CA SER A 106 -16.28 13.15 31.51
C SER A 106 -16.69 11.75 31.00
N THR A 107 -16.84 11.57 29.70
CA THR A 107 -17.32 10.33 29.11
C THR A 107 -16.16 9.54 28.51
N THR A 108 -16.10 8.25 28.83
CA THR A 108 -15.16 7.29 28.21
C THR A 108 -15.90 6.49 27.15
N TYR A 109 -15.32 6.45 25.95
CA TYR A 109 -15.80 5.65 24.83
C TYR A 109 -14.82 4.50 24.58
N ASP A 110 -15.34 3.31 24.40
CA ASP A 110 -14.58 2.09 24.10
C ASP A 110 -15.46 1.18 23.22
N PRO A 111 -15.08 0.94 21.96
CA PRO A 111 -13.90 1.43 21.22
C PRO A 111 -14.00 2.91 20.82
N ILE A 112 -12.91 3.47 20.27
CA ILE A 112 -12.89 4.88 19.83
C ILE A 112 -13.49 5.10 18.45
N LEU A 113 -13.66 4.05 17.65
CA LEU A 113 -14.28 4.08 16.33
C LEU A 113 -15.71 3.57 16.42
N GLU A 114 -16.58 4.16 15.62
CA GLU A 114 -17.97 3.72 15.47
C GLU A 114 -18.04 2.35 14.80
N ASP A 115 -18.94 1.50 15.28
CA ASP A 115 -19.29 0.22 14.66
C ASP A 115 -20.10 0.47 13.38
N LEU A 116 -19.58 0.03 12.25
CA LEU A 116 -20.18 0.17 10.92
C LEU A 116 -20.91 -1.11 10.47
N THR A 117 -21.01 -2.12 11.31
CA THR A 117 -21.57 -3.44 10.96
C THR A 117 -23.00 -3.34 10.45
N ASP A 118 -23.77 -2.39 10.96
CA ASP A 118 -25.13 -2.13 10.52
C ASP A 118 -25.21 -1.75 9.04
N ILE A 119 -24.36 -0.83 8.57
CA ILE A 119 -24.36 -0.40 7.17
C ILE A 119 -23.67 -1.41 6.25
N TYR A 120 -22.69 -2.18 6.75
CA TYR A 120 -22.06 -3.23 5.98
C TYR A 120 -23.03 -4.35 5.62
N ASN A 121 -23.97 -4.66 6.52
CA ASN A 121 -24.97 -5.73 6.37
C ASN A 121 -26.33 -5.24 5.86
N ALA A 122 -26.55 -3.93 5.76
CA ALA A 122 -27.74 -3.37 5.16
C ALA A 122 -27.60 -3.23 3.64
N LYS A 123 -28.70 -3.39 2.91
CA LYS A 123 -28.70 -3.09 1.47
C LYS A 123 -28.33 -1.64 1.21
N ILE A 124 -27.47 -1.44 0.21
CA ILE A 124 -27.14 -0.10 -0.28
C ILE A 124 -28.42 0.54 -0.84
N PRO A 125 -28.74 1.79 -0.51
CA PRO A 125 -29.93 2.45 -1.03
C PRO A 125 -30.00 2.42 -2.55
N GLY A 126 -31.08 1.85 -3.09
CA GLY A 126 -31.28 1.70 -4.53
C GLY A 126 -30.67 0.43 -5.16
N GLU A 127 -30.00 -0.41 -4.37
CA GLU A 127 -29.36 -1.65 -4.83
C GLU A 127 -29.87 -2.87 -4.04
N ASP A 128 -29.70 -4.06 -4.62
CA ASP A 128 -30.10 -5.32 -3.99
C ASP A 128 -28.96 -6.02 -3.24
N VAL A 129 -27.81 -5.36 -3.12
CA VAL A 129 -26.60 -5.86 -2.47
C VAL A 129 -26.21 -5.00 -1.27
N THR A 130 -25.43 -5.58 -0.36
CA THR A 130 -24.85 -4.92 0.81
C THR A 130 -23.41 -4.47 0.52
N ILE A 131 -22.84 -3.59 1.36
CA ILE A 131 -21.42 -3.23 1.27
C ILE A 131 -20.55 -4.48 1.43
N ALA A 132 -20.89 -5.37 2.38
CA ALA A 132 -20.14 -6.60 2.61
C ALA A 132 -20.16 -7.56 1.41
N GLU A 133 -21.26 -7.62 0.66
CA GLU A 133 -21.38 -8.44 -0.55
C GLU A 133 -20.65 -7.84 -1.76
N LYS A 134 -20.45 -6.52 -1.80
CA LYS A 134 -19.64 -5.85 -2.82
C LYS A 134 -18.13 -5.97 -2.59
N LEU A 135 -17.68 -6.42 -1.42
CA LEU A 135 -16.27 -6.61 -1.15
C LEU A 135 -15.85 -8.05 -1.50
N PRO A 136 -14.73 -8.25 -2.21
CA PRO A 136 -14.10 -9.57 -2.35
C PRO A 136 -13.91 -10.22 -0.97
N GLU A 137 -13.97 -11.56 -0.92
CA GLU A 137 -13.97 -12.30 0.35
C GLU A 137 -12.71 -12.03 1.20
N ASP A 138 -11.54 -11.96 0.58
CA ASP A 138 -10.27 -11.66 1.22
C ASP A 138 -10.24 -10.24 1.79
N VAL A 139 -10.74 -9.26 1.05
CA VAL A 139 -10.87 -7.85 1.48
C VAL A 139 -11.86 -7.75 2.65
N ARG A 140 -13.00 -8.40 2.53
CA ARG A 140 -14.02 -8.43 3.59
C ARG A 140 -13.45 -9.04 4.87
N ALA A 141 -12.78 -10.19 4.78
CA ALA A 141 -12.14 -10.85 5.91
C ALA A 141 -11.05 -9.96 6.55
N TYR A 142 -10.32 -9.20 5.75
CA TYR A 142 -9.33 -8.25 6.24
C TYR A 142 -9.98 -7.13 7.09
N TYR A 143 -11.12 -6.57 6.67
CA TYR A 143 -11.78 -5.47 7.39
C TYR A 143 -12.63 -5.95 8.57
N GLU A 144 -13.00 -7.23 8.63
CA GLU A 144 -13.75 -7.78 9.73
C GLU A 144 -12.86 -8.01 10.96
N THR A 145 -13.34 -7.60 12.13
CA THR A 145 -12.71 -7.84 13.42
C THR A 145 -13.77 -8.31 14.42
N ASP A 146 -13.67 -9.56 14.86
CA ASP A 146 -14.63 -10.18 15.79
C ASP A 146 -16.10 -10.05 15.33
N GLY A 147 -16.35 -10.22 14.03
CA GLY A 147 -17.67 -10.10 13.42
C GLY A 147 -18.16 -8.67 13.22
N LYS A 148 -17.28 -7.68 13.31
CA LYS A 148 -17.61 -6.25 13.22
C LYS A 148 -16.71 -5.52 12.23
N TYR A 149 -17.22 -4.39 11.73
CA TYR A 149 -16.52 -3.48 10.83
C TYR A 149 -16.38 -2.11 11.48
N TYR A 150 -15.16 -1.55 11.47
CA TYR A 150 -14.86 -0.22 12.05
C TYR A 150 -14.23 0.73 11.05
N HIS A 151 -13.75 0.21 9.94
CA HIS A 151 -13.13 0.97 8.87
C HIS A 151 -13.93 0.80 7.59
N PHE A 152 -13.93 1.85 6.77
CA PHE A 152 -14.50 1.87 5.44
C PHE A 152 -13.35 2.06 4.44
N ASN A 153 -13.16 1.12 3.54
CA ASN A 153 -12.18 1.27 2.47
C ASN A 153 -12.69 2.25 1.40
N TRP A 154 -11.81 3.11 0.89
CA TRP A 154 -12.19 4.07 -0.13
C TRP A 154 -11.28 4.05 -1.38
N ALA A 155 -10.21 3.27 -1.40
CA ALA A 155 -9.34 3.13 -2.55
C ALA A 155 -8.80 1.71 -2.68
N ALA A 156 -8.56 1.29 -3.91
CA ALA A 156 -7.78 0.13 -4.25
C ALA A 156 -6.56 0.60 -5.02
N GLY A 157 -5.39 0.35 -4.48
CA GLY A 157 -4.13 0.66 -5.12
C GLY A 157 -3.23 -0.55 -5.23
N MET A 158 -2.23 -0.46 -6.09
CA MET A 158 -1.29 -1.53 -6.35
C MET A 158 0.14 -1.02 -6.29
N MET A 159 1.01 -1.79 -5.66
CA MET A 159 2.46 -1.62 -5.70
C MET A 159 3.12 -2.78 -6.43
N GLY A 160 4.19 -2.47 -7.15
CA GLY A 160 4.94 -3.49 -7.88
C GLY A 160 6.18 -2.94 -8.56
N LEU A 161 6.67 -3.67 -9.53
CA LEU A 161 7.76 -3.24 -10.40
C LEU A 161 7.21 -2.58 -11.65
N LEU A 162 7.52 -1.30 -11.82
CA LEU A 162 7.27 -0.52 -13.03
C LEU A 162 8.45 -0.65 -13.99
N TYR A 163 8.16 -0.61 -15.30
CA TYR A 163 9.17 -0.45 -16.32
C TYR A 163 8.79 0.67 -17.30
N ASN A 164 9.79 1.41 -17.75
CA ASN A 164 9.63 2.53 -18.67
C ASN A 164 9.79 2.04 -20.12
N LYS A 165 8.68 1.99 -20.87
CA LYS A 165 8.63 1.49 -22.24
C LYS A 165 9.38 2.39 -23.22
N ASN A 166 9.54 3.68 -22.92
CA ASN A 166 10.28 4.62 -23.76
C ASN A 166 11.77 4.27 -23.84
N VAL A 167 12.31 3.62 -22.81
CA VAL A 167 13.73 3.21 -22.78
C VAL A 167 13.93 1.69 -22.79
N TRP A 168 12.83 0.93 -22.85
CA TRP A 168 12.85 -0.53 -22.94
C TRP A 168 13.32 -1.00 -24.31
N SER A 169 14.24 -1.96 -24.36
CA SER A 169 14.66 -2.55 -25.61
C SER A 169 13.71 -3.68 -26.02
N SER A 170 13.36 -3.73 -27.31
CA SER A 170 12.55 -4.82 -27.87
C SER A 170 13.20 -6.21 -27.75
N SER A 171 14.50 -6.27 -27.47
CA SER A 171 15.22 -7.52 -27.21
C SER A 171 15.09 -8.00 -25.76
N TRP A 172 14.63 -7.18 -24.83
CA TRP A 172 14.44 -7.56 -23.45
C TRP A 172 13.08 -8.21 -23.26
N LYS A 173 13.03 -9.17 -22.35
CA LYS A 173 11.78 -9.85 -21.97
C LYS A 173 11.46 -9.52 -20.53
N LEU A 174 10.16 -9.41 -20.24
CA LEU A 174 9.71 -9.31 -18.87
C LEU A 174 10.06 -10.59 -18.10
N PRO A 175 10.60 -10.46 -16.89
CA PRO A 175 11.08 -11.61 -16.12
C PRO A 175 9.90 -12.43 -15.57
N ARG A 176 10.01 -13.74 -15.65
CA ARG A 176 9.06 -14.70 -15.08
C ARG A 176 9.39 -14.97 -13.61
N THR A 177 10.69 -14.95 -13.28
CA THR A 177 11.24 -15.31 -11.98
C THR A 177 12.21 -14.25 -11.47
N THR A 178 12.57 -14.31 -10.18
CA THR A 178 13.55 -13.37 -9.61
C THR A 178 14.95 -13.56 -10.17
N ASP A 179 15.34 -14.78 -10.57
CA ASP A 179 16.63 -15.01 -11.23
C ASP A 179 16.66 -14.40 -12.63
N GLU A 180 15.54 -14.46 -13.37
CA GLU A 180 15.42 -13.73 -14.62
C GLU A 180 15.43 -12.21 -14.42
N LEU A 181 14.84 -11.69 -13.33
CA LEU A 181 14.91 -10.24 -13.01
C LEU A 181 16.36 -9.80 -12.78
N ILE A 182 17.14 -10.58 -12.03
CA ILE A 182 18.57 -10.32 -11.80
C ILE A 182 19.35 -10.39 -13.13
N SER A 183 19.06 -11.40 -13.97
CA SER A 183 19.68 -11.56 -15.29
C SER A 183 19.34 -10.40 -16.22
N LEU A 184 18.10 -9.90 -16.18
CA LEU A 184 17.65 -8.72 -16.91
C LEU A 184 18.39 -7.47 -16.43
N ALA A 185 18.50 -7.26 -15.13
CA ALA A 185 19.25 -6.13 -14.57
C ALA A 185 20.71 -6.12 -15.06
N ASN A 186 21.36 -7.29 -15.08
CA ASN A 186 22.70 -7.42 -15.63
C ASN A 186 22.75 -7.12 -17.15
N THR A 187 21.74 -7.52 -17.90
CA THR A 187 21.63 -7.26 -19.35
C THR A 187 21.45 -5.76 -19.62
N ILE A 188 20.57 -5.09 -18.86
CA ILE A 188 20.35 -3.64 -18.94
C ILE A 188 21.65 -2.89 -18.63
N LYS A 189 22.35 -3.27 -17.56
CA LYS A 189 23.65 -2.70 -17.19
C LYS A 189 24.71 -2.88 -18.30
N LYS A 190 24.81 -4.06 -18.90
CA LYS A 190 25.71 -4.33 -20.02
C LYS A 190 25.37 -3.50 -21.27
N ALA A 191 24.11 -3.12 -21.44
CA ALA A 191 23.67 -2.22 -22.50
C ALA A 191 23.97 -0.73 -22.20
N GLY A 192 24.66 -0.44 -21.08
CA GLY A 192 25.03 0.92 -20.69
C GLY A 192 23.89 1.73 -20.09
N LYS A 193 22.79 1.07 -19.66
CA LYS A 193 21.66 1.69 -18.97
C LYS A 193 21.65 1.32 -17.50
N VAL A 194 20.95 2.11 -16.69
CA VAL A 194 20.76 1.86 -15.26
C VAL A 194 19.50 1.02 -15.09
N PRO A 195 19.58 -0.18 -14.47
CA PRO A 195 18.40 -1.01 -14.23
C PRO A 195 17.35 -0.35 -13.34
N PHE A 196 17.74 0.18 -12.16
CA PHE A 196 16.80 0.68 -11.16
C PHE A 196 17.16 2.08 -10.66
N VAL A 197 16.13 2.83 -10.27
CA VAL A 197 16.24 4.00 -9.41
C VAL A 197 15.25 3.86 -8.25
N TYR A 198 15.62 4.33 -7.07
CA TYR A 198 14.76 4.34 -5.89
C TYR A 198 15.13 5.52 -4.97
N SER A 199 14.33 5.80 -3.97
CA SER A 199 14.66 6.71 -2.88
C SER A 199 15.00 5.92 -1.63
N LEU A 200 16.22 6.06 -1.11
CA LEU A 200 16.59 5.44 0.16
C LEU A 200 15.83 6.05 1.34
N LYS A 201 15.39 7.31 1.21
CA LYS A 201 14.68 8.01 2.28
C LYS A 201 13.25 7.53 2.47
N ASP A 202 12.60 7.13 1.36
CA ASP A 202 11.15 6.90 1.32
C ASP A 202 10.78 5.44 1.04
N SER A 203 11.75 4.63 0.65
CA SER A 203 11.70 3.17 0.49
C SER A 203 10.44 2.57 -0.14
N TYR A 204 10.44 2.39 -1.47
CA TYR A 204 9.38 1.62 -2.14
C TYR A 204 9.71 0.14 -2.37
N TRP A 205 10.86 -0.35 -1.90
CA TRP A 205 11.21 -1.77 -1.98
C TRP A 205 10.40 -2.66 -1.05
N GLY A 206 9.45 -2.11 -0.31
CA GLY A 206 8.45 -2.86 0.47
C GLY A 206 7.75 -3.98 -0.29
N ILE A 207 7.71 -3.91 -1.63
CA ILE A 207 7.21 -4.98 -2.50
C ILE A 207 7.93 -6.33 -2.31
N TYR A 208 9.10 -6.38 -1.65
CA TYR A 208 9.78 -7.65 -1.36
C TYR A 208 8.93 -8.59 -0.50
N VAL A 209 7.96 -8.07 0.25
CA VAL A 209 7.02 -8.89 1.02
C VAL A 209 6.15 -9.77 0.12
N VAL A 210 5.93 -9.39 -1.14
CA VAL A 210 5.24 -10.24 -2.12
C VAL A 210 6.06 -11.49 -2.41
N TRP A 211 7.38 -11.37 -2.53
CA TRP A 211 8.24 -12.53 -2.71
C TRP A 211 8.23 -13.44 -1.47
N ALA A 212 8.16 -12.87 -0.26
CA ALA A 212 7.98 -13.66 0.95
C ALA A 212 6.63 -14.41 0.93
N ALA A 213 5.55 -13.72 0.55
CA ALA A 213 4.21 -14.31 0.43
C ALA A 213 4.15 -15.39 -0.66
N GLN A 214 4.80 -15.19 -1.79
CA GLN A 214 4.90 -16.21 -2.85
C GLN A 214 5.58 -17.49 -2.35
N TYR A 215 6.63 -17.33 -1.52
CA TYR A 215 7.34 -18.48 -0.95
C TYR A 215 6.54 -19.21 0.13
N GLU A 216 5.84 -18.47 1.01
CA GLU A 216 5.09 -19.06 2.13
C GLU A 216 3.69 -19.54 1.72
N GLY A 217 3.06 -18.90 0.74
CA GLY A 217 1.65 -19.09 0.38
C GLY A 217 0.70 -18.21 1.18
N LEU A 218 -0.47 -17.91 0.62
CA LEU A 218 -1.45 -16.99 1.22
C LEU A 218 -1.98 -17.48 2.57
N GLU A 219 -2.18 -18.80 2.74
CA GLU A 219 -2.65 -19.37 4.01
C GLU A 219 -1.64 -19.13 5.16
N ALA A 220 -0.35 -19.35 4.89
CA ALA A 220 0.69 -19.10 5.90
C ALA A 220 0.82 -17.60 6.20
N MET A 221 0.63 -16.74 5.21
CA MET A 221 0.67 -15.29 5.41
C MET A 221 -0.57 -14.77 6.15
N ALA A 222 -1.74 -15.36 5.94
CA ALA A 222 -2.93 -15.07 6.75
C ALA A 222 -2.71 -15.46 8.22
N ALA A 223 -2.11 -16.63 8.47
CA ALA A 223 -1.74 -17.04 9.83
C ALA A 223 -0.70 -16.10 10.47
N TYR A 224 0.29 -15.65 9.68
CA TYR A 224 1.26 -14.63 10.08
C TYR A 224 0.57 -13.33 10.51
N ASP A 225 -0.40 -12.85 9.72
CA ASP A 225 -1.16 -11.63 10.02
C ASP A 225 -1.99 -11.78 11.32
N GLU A 226 -2.47 -12.98 11.61
CA GLU A 226 -3.12 -13.29 12.89
C GLU A 226 -2.16 -13.51 14.08
N GLY A 227 -0.86 -13.39 13.84
CA GLY A 227 0.18 -13.51 14.87
C GLY A 227 0.68 -14.92 15.14
N TYR A 228 0.43 -15.88 14.25
CA TYR A 228 0.98 -17.23 14.36
C TYR A 228 2.39 -17.32 13.75
N ALA A 229 3.31 -17.87 14.50
CA ALA A 229 4.65 -18.18 14.03
C ALA A 229 4.67 -19.49 13.21
N PRO A 230 5.75 -19.78 12.44
CA PRO A 230 5.88 -21.02 11.65
C PRO A 230 5.74 -22.31 12.47
N ASN A 231 6.02 -22.24 13.77
CA ASN A 231 5.86 -23.36 14.70
C ASN A 231 4.43 -23.54 15.24
N GLY A 232 3.45 -22.75 14.74
CA GLY A 232 2.05 -22.78 15.13
C GLY A 232 1.74 -22.08 16.47
N LYS A 233 2.73 -21.49 17.14
CA LYS A 233 2.49 -20.72 18.36
C LYS A 233 2.06 -19.29 18.00
N ARG A 234 1.11 -18.78 18.77
CA ARG A 234 0.61 -17.42 18.58
C ARG A 234 1.29 -16.43 19.50
N TYR A 235 1.59 -15.24 19.00
CA TYR A 235 2.19 -14.14 19.75
C TYR A 235 3.50 -14.51 20.43
N VAL A 236 4.42 -15.08 19.67
CA VAL A 236 5.78 -15.40 20.09
C VAL A 236 6.81 -14.74 19.16
N PRO A 237 8.03 -14.43 19.63
CA PRO A 237 9.02 -13.73 18.80
C PRO A 237 9.45 -14.50 17.55
N GLU A 238 9.27 -15.83 17.53
CA GLU A 238 9.48 -16.68 16.36
C GLU A 238 8.58 -16.34 15.18
N LEU A 239 7.61 -15.44 15.36
CA LEU A 239 6.84 -14.82 14.29
C LEU A 239 7.77 -14.20 13.21
N ALA A 240 8.96 -13.71 13.58
CA ALA A 240 9.95 -13.21 12.65
C ALA A 240 10.67 -14.29 11.84
N LEU A 241 10.45 -15.57 12.10
CA LEU A 241 11.21 -16.66 11.52
C LEU A 241 10.54 -17.35 10.31
N TYR A 242 9.61 -16.70 9.64
CA TYR A 242 9.11 -17.19 8.35
C TYR A 242 10.22 -17.15 7.30
N PRO A 243 10.63 -18.33 6.75
CA PRO A 243 11.77 -18.40 5.83
C PRO A 243 11.61 -17.54 4.58
N GLY A 244 10.38 -17.31 4.12
CA GLY A 244 10.08 -16.49 2.96
C GLY A 244 10.66 -15.08 3.06
N PHE A 245 10.70 -14.48 4.25
CA PHE A 245 11.32 -13.16 4.43
C PHE A 245 12.81 -13.18 4.21
N GLU A 246 13.54 -14.21 4.68
CA GLU A 246 14.97 -14.36 4.39
C GLU A 246 15.22 -14.57 2.89
N LYS A 247 14.39 -15.40 2.23
CA LYS A 247 14.48 -15.65 0.80
C LYS A 247 14.25 -14.36 -0.01
N ALA A 248 13.24 -13.59 0.34
CA ALA A 248 12.94 -12.31 -0.29
C ALA A 248 14.05 -11.28 -0.07
N LEU A 249 14.59 -11.19 1.15
CA LEU A 249 15.73 -10.31 1.46
C LEU A 249 16.98 -10.69 0.65
N LYS A 250 17.21 -11.96 0.33
CA LYS A 250 18.34 -12.40 -0.53
C LYS A 250 18.18 -11.90 -1.96
N VAL A 251 16.96 -11.84 -2.50
CA VAL A 251 16.71 -11.21 -3.80
C VAL A 251 17.01 -9.72 -3.73
N LEU A 252 16.49 -9.05 -2.72
CA LEU A 252 16.70 -7.62 -2.52
C LEU A 252 18.19 -7.26 -2.32
N GLU A 253 18.93 -8.10 -1.57
CA GLU A 253 20.38 -7.95 -1.40
C GLU A 253 21.12 -7.91 -2.75
N VAL A 254 20.81 -8.84 -3.65
CA VAL A 254 21.45 -8.87 -4.98
C VAL A 254 21.08 -7.62 -5.79
N LEU A 255 19.84 -7.15 -5.72
CA LEU A 255 19.41 -5.97 -6.47
C LEU A 255 20.01 -4.67 -5.93
N LEU A 256 20.14 -4.52 -4.61
CA LEU A 256 20.58 -3.28 -3.97
C LEU A 256 22.10 -3.20 -3.71
N LYS A 257 22.81 -4.32 -3.71
CA LYS A 257 24.22 -4.35 -3.39
C LYS A 257 25.01 -3.44 -4.32
N ASP A 258 25.71 -2.47 -3.74
CA ASP A 258 26.38 -1.38 -4.45
C ASP A 258 27.38 -1.90 -5.49
N GLU A 259 28.12 -2.97 -5.17
CA GLU A 259 29.09 -3.58 -6.08
C GLU A 259 28.47 -4.15 -7.37
N ASN A 260 27.18 -4.53 -7.33
CA ASN A 260 26.48 -5.03 -8.50
C ASN A 260 26.14 -3.90 -9.48
N GLY A 261 26.01 -2.66 -9.01
CA GLY A 261 25.78 -1.47 -9.84
C GLY A 261 24.48 -1.55 -10.63
N TYR A 262 23.42 -2.10 -10.05
CA TYR A 262 22.10 -2.16 -10.67
C TYR A 262 21.24 -0.93 -10.36
N CYS A 263 21.59 -0.19 -9.31
CA CYS A 263 20.87 0.99 -8.89
C CYS A 263 21.56 2.28 -9.31
N HIS A 264 20.79 3.32 -9.58
CA HIS A 264 21.32 4.64 -9.90
C HIS A 264 22.09 5.21 -8.70
N SER A 265 23.26 5.79 -8.95
CA SER A 265 24.17 6.29 -7.89
C SER A 265 23.51 7.34 -6.97
N ARG A 266 22.56 8.12 -7.49
CA ARG A 266 21.81 9.12 -6.72
C ARG A 266 20.65 8.56 -5.89
N SER A 267 20.29 7.28 -6.03
CA SER A 267 19.17 6.67 -5.28
C SER A 267 19.28 6.86 -3.77
N LYS A 268 20.51 6.97 -3.24
CA LYS A 268 20.77 7.18 -1.80
C LYS A 268 20.58 8.64 -1.35
N GLU A 269 20.47 9.59 -2.27
CA GLU A 269 20.48 11.03 -1.99
C GLU A 269 19.13 11.68 -2.27
N VAL A 270 18.38 11.16 -3.25
CA VAL A 270 17.12 11.75 -3.73
C VAL A 270 15.94 11.32 -2.88
N ASP A 271 14.91 12.17 -2.86
CA ASP A 271 13.58 11.82 -2.35
C ASP A 271 12.75 11.06 -3.40
N PHE A 272 11.56 10.60 -3.00
CA PHE A 272 10.69 9.82 -3.87
C PHE A 272 10.29 10.57 -5.14
N THR A 273 9.96 11.85 -5.04
CA THR A 273 9.54 12.67 -6.19
C THR A 273 10.66 12.77 -7.24
N MET A 274 11.90 13.00 -6.78
CA MET A 274 13.04 13.05 -7.69
C MET A 274 13.34 11.66 -8.28
N ALA A 275 13.22 10.58 -7.50
CA ALA A 275 13.41 9.22 -8.01
C ALA A 275 12.35 8.86 -9.07
N GLN A 276 11.10 9.25 -8.88
CA GLN A 276 10.03 9.10 -9.87
C GLN A 276 10.34 9.89 -11.15
N ASN A 277 10.74 11.16 -11.01
CA ASN A 277 11.10 11.97 -12.17
C ASN A 277 12.24 11.33 -12.98
N MET A 278 13.31 10.89 -12.32
CA MET A 278 14.44 10.22 -12.97
C MET A 278 14.01 8.93 -13.71
N PHE A 279 13.07 8.18 -13.14
CA PHE A 279 12.49 7.01 -13.79
C PHE A 279 11.68 7.39 -15.03
N LEU A 280 10.83 8.40 -14.93
CA LEU A 280 9.98 8.85 -16.04
C LEU A 280 10.80 9.47 -17.17
N GLU A 281 11.88 10.18 -16.86
CA GLU A 281 12.83 10.73 -17.85
C GLU A 281 13.74 9.67 -18.48
N GLY A 282 13.73 8.43 -17.95
CA GLY A 282 14.50 7.30 -18.50
C GLY A 282 15.93 7.20 -18.03
N ASP A 283 16.30 7.86 -16.94
CA ASP A 283 17.59 7.70 -16.26
C ASP A 283 17.76 6.28 -15.71
N ALA A 284 16.65 5.61 -15.43
CA ALA A 284 16.60 4.19 -15.11
C ALA A 284 15.45 3.48 -15.86
N VAL A 285 15.59 2.18 -16.05
CA VAL A 285 14.64 1.37 -16.83
C VAL A 285 13.47 0.88 -15.99
N MET A 286 13.69 0.61 -14.70
CA MET A 286 12.71 0.04 -13.77
C MET A 286 12.70 0.79 -12.44
N GLN A 287 11.52 0.77 -11.78
CA GLN A 287 11.34 1.32 -10.44
C GLN A 287 10.32 0.48 -9.67
N ALA A 288 10.58 0.21 -8.38
CA ALA A 288 9.56 -0.21 -7.45
C ALA A 288 8.72 1.00 -7.05
N ASN A 289 7.40 0.97 -7.26
CA ASN A 289 6.50 2.08 -6.94
C ASN A 289 5.04 1.60 -6.92
N GLY A 290 4.12 2.53 -6.64
CA GLY A 290 2.69 2.33 -6.71
C GLY A 290 2.02 3.06 -7.87
N ASP A 291 0.76 2.75 -8.08
CA ASP A 291 -0.05 3.34 -9.16
C ASP A 291 -0.29 4.86 -8.97
N TRP A 292 -0.14 5.38 -7.76
CA TRP A 292 -0.21 6.81 -7.46
C TRP A 292 0.86 7.66 -8.15
N ILE A 293 1.89 7.05 -8.76
CA ILE A 293 2.92 7.76 -9.53
C ILE A 293 2.31 8.69 -10.60
N GLU A 294 1.19 8.28 -11.22
CA GLU A 294 0.51 9.13 -12.21
C GLU A 294 -0.06 10.40 -11.57
N SER A 295 -0.65 10.30 -10.39
CA SER A 295 -1.20 11.47 -9.69
C SER A 295 -0.11 12.38 -9.15
N GLU A 296 0.94 11.81 -8.55
CA GLU A 296 2.06 12.56 -7.99
C GLU A 296 2.90 13.27 -9.07
N MET A 297 3.05 12.62 -10.23
CA MET A 297 3.83 13.11 -11.36
C MET A 297 2.96 13.57 -12.53
N ARG A 298 1.79 14.12 -12.23
CA ARG A 298 0.74 14.49 -13.22
C ARG A 298 1.26 15.36 -14.36
N ALA A 299 2.23 16.24 -14.13
CA ALA A 299 2.80 17.09 -15.16
C ALA A 299 3.49 16.27 -16.26
N ASN A 300 4.23 15.22 -15.89
CA ASN A 300 4.90 14.32 -16.82
C ASN A 300 3.91 13.53 -17.69
N PHE A 301 2.80 13.09 -17.09
CA PHE A 301 1.75 12.35 -17.81
C PHE A 301 0.90 13.25 -18.73
N ALA A 302 0.72 14.53 -18.37
CA ALA A 302 -0.09 15.47 -19.16
C ALA A 302 0.51 15.77 -20.54
N GLU A 303 1.81 15.64 -20.72
CA GLU A 303 2.51 15.87 -21.99
C GLU A 303 2.39 14.68 -22.95
N GLY A 304 1.86 13.53 -22.49
CA GLY A 304 1.62 12.34 -23.31
C GLY A 304 2.88 11.59 -23.74
N GLU A 305 4.03 11.93 -23.18
CA GLU A 305 5.32 11.31 -23.48
C GLU A 305 5.65 10.12 -22.58
N THR A 306 4.91 9.95 -21.47
CA THR A 306 5.15 8.90 -20.46
C THR A 306 4.46 7.60 -20.86
N ASP A 307 5.23 6.55 -21.11
CA ASP A 307 4.73 5.19 -21.38
C ASP A 307 5.38 4.21 -20.41
N ILE A 308 4.68 3.94 -19.31
CA ILE A 308 5.12 3.01 -18.27
C ILE A 308 4.04 1.96 -18.02
N GLU A 309 4.43 0.80 -17.52
CA GLU A 309 3.52 -0.26 -17.11
C GLU A 309 4.07 -1.00 -15.89
N PHE A 310 3.16 -1.60 -15.11
CA PHE A 310 3.54 -2.63 -14.16
C PHE A 310 3.85 -3.94 -14.89
N MET A 311 4.89 -4.63 -14.45
CA MET A 311 5.05 -6.05 -14.78
C MET A 311 4.34 -6.92 -13.73
N LYS A 312 3.83 -8.09 -14.11
CA LYS A 312 3.47 -9.11 -13.12
C LYS A 312 4.69 -9.38 -12.24
N MET A 313 4.49 -9.47 -10.93
CA MET A 313 5.62 -9.74 -10.02
C MET A 313 6.33 -11.03 -10.44
N PRO A 314 7.65 -10.99 -10.67
CA PRO A 314 8.44 -12.19 -10.91
C PRO A 314 8.25 -13.18 -9.77
N VAL A 315 8.05 -14.45 -10.07
CA VAL A 315 7.94 -15.50 -9.06
C VAL A 315 9.29 -15.67 -8.38
N ILE A 316 9.32 -15.72 -7.06
CA ILE A 316 10.57 -15.95 -6.33
C ILE A 316 11.18 -17.30 -6.70
N SER A 317 12.41 -17.34 -7.26
CA SER A 317 13.00 -18.57 -7.79
C SER A 317 13.15 -19.65 -6.73
N SER A 318 13.40 -19.28 -5.47
CA SER A 318 13.47 -20.23 -4.36
C SER A 318 12.15 -20.95 -4.03
N ILE A 319 11.02 -20.60 -4.67
CA ILE A 319 9.73 -21.30 -4.53
C ILE A 319 9.85 -22.80 -4.87
N VAL A 320 10.85 -23.16 -5.67
CA VAL A 320 11.13 -24.57 -6.01
C VAL A 320 11.40 -25.42 -4.77
N ASP A 321 11.83 -24.84 -3.65
CA ASP A 321 11.97 -25.51 -2.37
C ASP A 321 10.64 -26.04 -1.82
N LYS A 322 9.51 -25.45 -2.25
CA LYS A 322 8.13 -25.82 -1.87
C LYS A 322 7.46 -26.70 -2.93
N CYS A 323 8.10 -26.91 -4.08
CA CYS A 323 7.57 -27.65 -5.23
C CYS A 323 8.34 -28.97 -5.44
N PRO A 324 8.01 -30.05 -4.74
CA PRO A 324 8.80 -31.29 -4.70
C PRO A 324 8.89 -32.02 -6.04
N SER A 325 8.00 -31.74 -7.00
CA SER A 325 8.08 -32.30 -8.34
C SER A 325 9.07 -31.57 -9.27
N ILE A 326 9.51 -30.35 -8.89
CA ILE A 326 10.52 -29.59 -9.63
C ILE A 326 11.90 -30.03 -9.15
N THR A 327 12.49 -31.01 -9.82
CA THR A 327 13.76 -31.64 -9.46
C THR A 327 14.84 -31.42 -10.51
N GLY A 328 16.11 -31.60 -10.14
CA GLY A 328 17.28 -31.46 -11.01
C GLY A 328 18.37 -30.58 -10.40
N THR A 329 19.31 -30.15 -11.23
CA THR A 329 20.26 -29.08 -10.88
C THR A 329 19.52 -27.76 -10.71
N GLU A 330 20.15 -26.75 -10.11
CA GLU A 330 19.51 -25.42 -9.93
C GLU A 330 19.10 -24.81 -11.29
N GLU A 331 19.92 -24.99 -12.34
CA GLU A 331 19.61 -24.54 -13.70
C GLU A 331 18.39 -25.29 -14.30
N GLU A 332 18.29 -26.61 -14.07
CA GLU A 332 17.15 -27.41 -14.51
C GLU A 332 15.86 -27.06 -13.75
N LYS A 333 15.96 -26.81 -12.45
CA LYS A 333 14.84 -26.36 -11.63
C LYS A 333 14.32 -24.99 -12.08
N GLU A 334 15.24 -24.04 -12.31
CA GLU A 334 14.88 -22.70 -12.80
C GLU A 334 14.25 -22.78 -14.18
N ALA A 335 14.78 -23.58 -15.10
CA ALA A 335 14.20 -23.78 -16.42
C ALA A 335 12.78 -24.38 -16.35
N LYS A 336 12.54 -25.35 -15.46
CA LYS A 336 11.23 -25.92 -15.21
C LYS A 336 10.26 -24.90 -14.61
N LEU A 337 10.73 -24.14 -13.62
CA LEU A 337 9.93 -23.07 -13.01
C LEU A 337 9.49 -22.05 -14.06
N CYS A 338 10.42 -21.58 -14.89
CA CYS A 338 10.10 -20.68 -15.99
C CYS A 338 9.06 -21.27 -16.96
N ALA A 339 9.18 -22.55 -17.31
CA ALA A 339 8.22 -23.21 -18.18
C ALA A 339 6.83 -23.37 -17.52
N VAL A 340 6.77 -23.61 -16.21
CA VAL A 340 5.52 -23.62 -15.46
C VAL A 340 4.90 -22.23 -15.42
N VAL A 341 5.69 -21.17 -15.24
CA VAL A 341 5.18 -19.77 -15.28
C VAL A 341 4.63 -19.45 -16.66
N ASP A 342 5.31 -19.82 -17.76
CA ASP A 342 4.80 -19.66 -19.12
C ASP A 342 3.46 -20.41 -19.33
N TYR A 343 3.36 -21.64 -18.79
CA TYR A 343 2.12 -22.42 -18.84
C TYR A 343 0.99 -21.75 -18.02
N VAL A 344 1.29 -21.24 -16.86
CA VAL A 344 0.34 -20.53 -15.97
C VAL A 344 -0.13 -19.22 -16.60
N ASP A 345 0.77 -18.48 -17.25
CA ASP A 345 0.46 -17.22 -17.94
C ASP A 345 -0.26 -17.44 -19.28
N GLY A 346 -0.38 -18.70 -19.74
CA GLY A 346 -1.03 -19.02 -21.02
C GLY A 346 -0.22 -18.57 -22.23
N ALA A 347 1.11 -18.57 -22.12
CA ALA A 347 1.99 -18.19 -23.22
C ALA A 347 1.82 -19.13 -24.43
N ASP A 348 1.88 -18.58 -25.65
CA ASP A 348 1.71 -19.33 -26.88
C ASP A 348 2.69 -20.53 -26.96
N GLY A 349 2.13 -21.74 -27.14
CA GLY A 349 2.90 -22.97 -27.24
C GLY A 349 3.48 -23.47 -25.89
N ALA A 350 3.18 -22.83 -24.77
CA ALA A 350 3.63 -23.31 -23.47
C ALA A 350 2.98 -24.66 -23.12
N THR A 351 3.79 -25.58 -22.63
CA THR A 351 3.36 -26.90 -22.16
C THR A 351 3.92 -27.17 -20.78
N LEU A 352 3.14 -27.90 -19.97
CA LEU A 352 3.61 -28.29 -18.64
C LEU A 352 4.83 -29.22 -18.77
N PRO A 353 5.96 -28.96 -18.08
CA PRO A 353 7.12 -29.84 -18.08
C PRO A 353 6.78 -31.24 -17.53
N ASP A 354 7.39 -32.26 -18.12
CA ASP A 354 7.22 -33.64 -17.67
C ASP A 354 7.57 -33.81 -16.19
N GLY A 355 6.70 -34.52 -15.47
CA GLY A 355 6.89 -34.85 -14.07
C GLY A 355 6.47 -33.77 -13.08
N VAL A 356 6.08 -32.56 -13.52
CA VAL A 356 5.54 -31.52 -12.65
C VAL A 356 4.11 -31.86 -12.28
N THR A 357 3.79 -31.83 -10.99
CA THR A 357 2.45 -32.14 -10.47
C THR A 357 1.51 -30.95 -10.56
N GLN A 358 0.21 -31.23 -10.66
CA GLN A 358 -0.80 -30.15 -10.66
C GLN A 358 -0.78 -29.35 -9.34
N GLN A 359 -0.43 -29.99 -8.22
CA GLN A 359 -0.28 -29.30 -6.95
C GLN A 359 0.79 -28.21 -7.00
N ASP A 360 1.97 -28.51 -7.57
CA ASP A 360 3.06 -27.53 -7.71
C ASP A 360 2.68 -26.44 -8.71
N VAL A 361 1.95 -26.79 -9.79
CA VAL A 361 1.41 -25.82 -10.76
C VAL A 361 0.47 -24.82 -10.08
N GLU A 362 -0.46 -25.29 -9.25
CA GLU A 362 -1.40 -24.39 -8.56
C GLU A 362 -0.69 -23.52 -7.50
N TYR A 363 0.33 -24.06 -6.85
CA TYR A 363 1.15 -23.27 -5.92
C TYR A 363 1.88 -22.12 -6.66
N ILE A 364 2.50 -22.42 -7.82
CA ILE A 364 3.16 -21.42 -8.65
C ILE A 364 2.14 -20.46 -9.28
N ARG A 365 0.96 -20.91 -9.67
CA ARG A 365 -0.13 -20.07 -10.18
C ARG A 365 -0.55 -19.04 -9.12
N SER A 366 -0.77 -19.50 -7.90
CA SER A 366 -1.09 -18.61 -6.77
C SER A 366 0.01 -17.58 -6.55
N ALA A 367 1.28 -18.00 -6.54
CA ALA A 367 2.42 -17.09 -6.40
C ALA A 367 2.50 -16.08 -7.55
N ARG A 368 2.28 -16.52 -8.82
CA ARG A 368 2.37 -15.66 -10.01
C ARG A 368 1.28 -14.61 -10.06
N SER A 369 0.12 -14.89 -9.49
CA SER A 369 -0.99 -13.94 -9.44
C SER A 369 -0.85 -12.87 -8.36
N MET A 370 0.06 -13.04 -7.38
CA MET A 370 0.16 -12.12 -6.25
C MET A 370 0.70 -10.75 -6.65
N MET A 371 -0.03 -9.72 -6.27
CA MET A 371 0.41 -8.32 -6.29
C MET A 371 0.17 -7.70 -4.91
N GLN A 372 1.05 -6.80 -4.50
CA GLN A 372 0.79 -6.03 -3.29
C GLN A 372 -0.30 -5.02 -3.56
N THR A 373 -1.35 -5.07 -2.76
CA THR A 373 -2.39 -4.06 -2.75
C THR A 373 -2.25 -3.20 -1.51
N ILE A 374 -2.60 -1.93 -1.67
CA ILE A 374 -2.55 -0.94 -0.59
C ILE A 374 -3.96 -0.52 -0.15
N GLY A 375 -4.98 -1.31 -0.54
CA GLY A 375 -6.36 -1.02 -0.18
C GLY A 375 -6.57 -0.84 1.32
N GLN A 376 -5.80 -1.56 2.15
CA GLN A 376 -5.84 -1.38 3.60
C GLN A 376 -5.28 -0.03 4.06
N ASP A 377 -4.43 0.62 3.27
CA ASP A 377 -3.79 1.88 3.64
C ASP A 377 -4.73 3.08 3.45
N HIS A 378 -5.83 2.89 2.73
CA HIS A 378 -6.77 3.96 2.40
C HIS A 378 -8.12 3.67 3.02
N SER A 379 -8.22 3.91 4.33
CA SER A 379 -9.44 3.69 5.07
C SER A 379 -10.01 4.98 5.66
N ALA A 380 -11.32 4.97 5.84
CA ALA A 380 -12.05 6.01 6.53
C ALA A 380 -12.75 5.42 7.76
N TYR A 381 -13.03 6.26 8.73
CA TYR A 381 -13.75 5.88 9.93
C TYR A 381 -14.57 7.03 10.51
N ILE A 382 -15.49 6.69 11.38
CA ILE A 382 -16.31 7.63 12.14
C ILE A 382 -15.83 7.60 13.59
N PRO A 383 -15.42 8.74 14.19
CA PRO A 383 -15.13 8.80 15.62
C PRO A 383 -16.37 8.44 16.44
N VAL A 384 -16.23 7.59 17.46
CA VAL A 384 -17.35 7.11 18.26
C VAL A 384 -18.13 8.23 18.98
N TYR A 385 -17.49 9.38 19.19
CA TYR A 385 -18.10 10.57 19.79
C TYR A 385 -18.70 11.56 18.78
N SER A 386 -18.68 11.26 17.46
CA SER A 386 -19.43 12.06 16.48
C SER A 386 -20.93 12.06 16.81
N THR A 387 -21.55 13.21 16.69
CA THR A 387 -23.01 13.38 16.89
C THR A 387 -23.80 13.24 15.61
N LYS A 388 -23.11 13.01 14.46
CA LYS A 388 -23.70 12.92 13.12
C LYS A 388 -23.45 11.58 12.44
N LYS A 389 -23.36 10.52 13.25
CA LYS A 389 -23.08 9.16 12.79
C LYS A 389 -24.02 8.71 11.69
N ASP A 390 -25.31 9.03 11.78
CA ASP A 390 -26.30 8.61 10.78
C ASP A 390 -26.05 9.25 9.41
N ILE A 391 -25.64 10.53 9.38
CA ILE A 391 -25.28 11.21 8.13
C ILE A 391 -23.97 10.64 7.58
N ALA A 392 -22.98 10.42 8.44
CA ALA A 392 -21.70 9.83 8.08
C ALA A 392 -21.85 8.41 7.51
N LYS A 393 -22.69 7.57 8.15
CA LYS A 393 -23.02 6.23 7.65
C LYS A 393 -23.72 6.25 6.30
N LYS A 394 -24.66 7.19 6.09
CA LYS A 394 -25.30 7.39 4.78
C LYS A 394 -24.28 7.81 3.71
N PHE A 395 -23.30 8.64 4.06
CA PHE A 395 -22.25 9.03 3.14
C PHE A 395 -21.41 7.82 2.71
N PHE A 396 -21.04 6.92 3.62
CA PHE A 396 -20.35 5.68 3.28
C PHE A 396 -21.20 4.74 2.41
N GLN A 397 -22.49 4.61 2.68
CA GLN A 397 -23.39 3.82 1.82
C GLN A 397 -23.48 4.42 0.40
N PHE A 398 -23.53 5.75 0.30
CA PHE A 398 -23.51 6.44 -1.00
C PHE A 398 -22.17 6.20 -1.73
N MET A 399 -21.04 6.30 -1.04
CA MET A 399 -19.73 5.99 -1.64
C MET A 399 -19.63 4.56 -2.18
N ALA A 400 -20.25 3.59 -1.50
CA ALA A 400 -20.26 2.19 -1.90
C ALA A 400 -21.29 1.87 -2.99
N SER A 401 -22.19 2.81 -3.32
CA SER A 401 -23.17 2.62 -4.40
C SER A 401 -22.49 2.65 -5.77
N ASP A 402 -23.16 2.08 -6.78
CA ASP A 402 -22.69 2.12 -8.17
C ASP A 402 -22.45 3.55 -8.64
N GLU A 403 -23.34 4.47 -8.29
CA GLU A 403 -23.23 5.89 -8.60
C GLU A 403 -22.01 6.52 -7.90
N GLY A 404 -21.81 6.24 -6.61
CA GLY A 404 -20.67 6.74 -5.85
C GLY A 404 -19.34 6.23 -6.40
N ILE A 405 -19.27 4.95 -6.78
CA ILE A 405 -18.10 4.35 -7.42
C ILE A 405 -17.79 5.04 -8.76
N GLU A 406 -18.81 5.29 -9.59
CA GLU A 406 -18.63 5.99 -10.88
C GLU A 406 -18.09 7.41 -10.70
N ILE A 407 -18.62 8.16 -9.73
CA ILE A 407 -18.14 9.51 -9.39
C ILE A 407 -16.69 9.45 -8.95
N TYR A 408 -16.35 8.49 -8.05
CA TYR A 408 -15.00 8.29 -7.57
C TYR A 408 -14.02 8.03 -8.73
N VAL A 409 -14.30 7.05 -9.59
CA VAL A 409 -13.44 6.68 -10.71
C VAL A 409 -13.20 7.86 -11.66
N LYS A 410 -14.27 8.56 -12.03
CA LYS A 410 -14.19 9.72 -12.95
C LYS A 410 -13.39 10.87 -12.34
N ALA A 411 -13.65 11.20 -11.08
CA ALA A 411 -13.02 12.35 -10.42
C ALA A 411 -11.59 12.09 -9.98
N SER A 412 -11.22 10.85 -9.70
CA SER A 412 -9.86 10.46 -9.35
C SER A 412 -8.93 10.31 -10.56
N GLY A 413 -9.48 10.14 -11.79
CA GLY A 413 -8.70 9.91 -13.00
C GLY A 413 -8.49 8.42 -13.33
N GLY A 414 -9.37 7.56 -12.83
CA GLY A 414 -9.38 6.13 -13.13
C GLY A 414 -8.94 5.22 -11.99
N TYR A 415 -8.63 5.76 -10.82
CA TYR A 415 -8.39 4.93 -9.64
C TYR A 415 -9.64 4.17 -9.23
N ARG A 416 -9.44 3.01 -8.61
CA ARG A 416 -10.50 2.08 -8.23
C ARG A 416 -10.79 2.13 -6.73
N THR A 417 -11.93 1.61 -6.36
CA THR A 417 -12.23 1.17 -5.00
C THR A 417 -12.04 -0.35 -4.90
N MET A 418 -12.11 -0.89 -3.69
CA MET A 418 -12.08 -2.36 -3.48
C MET A 418 -13.43 -3.03 -3.77
N PHE A 419 -14.47 -2.27 -4.04
CA PHE A 419 -15.80 -2.82 -4.31
C PHE A 419 -15.84 -3.50 -5.68
N GLU A 420 -16.50 -4.65 -5.77
CA GLU A 420 -16.80 -5.32 -7.03
C GLU A 420 -17.73 -4.44 -7.87
N TYR A 421 -17.27 -4.11 -9.06
CA TYR A 421 -17.96 -3.24 -9.98
C TYR A 421 -17.45 -3.47 -11.41
N ASP A 422 -18.27 -3.20 -12.42
CA ASP A 422 -17.82 -3.27 -13.82
C ASP A 422 -17.05 -2.00 -14.23
N TYR A 423 -15.76 -1.98 -13.93
CA TYR A 423 -14.87 -0.89 -14.30
C TYR A 423 -14.58 -0.82 -15.80
N SER A 424 -14.98 -1.81 -16.60
CA SER A 424 -14.77 -1.83 -18.06
C SER A 424 -15.77 -0.98 -18.83
N LYS A 425 -16.79 -0.42 -18.17
CA LYS A 425 -17.80 0.44 -18.80
C LYS A 425 -17.14 1.58 -19.59
N SER A 426 -17.58 1.77 -20.84
CA SER A 426 -16.96 2.72 -21.78
C SER A 426 -16.91 4.16 -21.27
N GLU A 427 -17.92 4.60 -20.53
CA GLU A 427 -17.98 5.92 -19.92
C GLU A 427 -16.95 6.12 -18.80
N LEU A 428 -16.48 5.03 -18.16
CA LEU A 428 -15.41 5.09 -17.18
C LEU A 428 -14.03 5.04 -17.84
N GLN A 429 -13.92 4.38 -18.99
CA GLN A 429 -12.66 4.26 -19.72
C GLN A 429 -12.27 5.54 -20.48
N ASN A 430 -13.23 6.46 -20.67
CA ASN A 430 -12.97 7.74 -21.33
C ASN A 430 -12.16 8.67 -20.42
N GLY A 431 -11.00 9.13 -20.89
CA GLY A 431 -10.12 10.04 -20.16
C GLY A 431 -9.16 9.35 -19.19
N ILE A 432 -9.22 8.02 -19.06
CA ILE A 432 -8.22 7.25 -18.29
C ILE A 432 -6.98 7.03 -19.14
N SER A 433 -5.79 7.21 -18.57
CA SER A 433 -4.50 7.00 -19.24
C SER A 433 -4.30 5.53 -19.64
N SER A 434 -3.35 5.29 -20.56
CA SER A 434 -2.92 3.92 -20.92
C SER A 434 -2.33 3.19 -19.71
N PHE A 435 -1.60 3.91 -18.86
CA PHE A 435 -1.04 3.37 -17.63
C PHE A 435 -2.14 2.86 -16.68
N MET A 436 -3.14 3.70 -16.37
CA MET A 436 -4.24 3.28 -15.48
C MET A 436 -5.09 2.15 -16.08
N LYS A 437 -5.27 2.12 -17.41
CA LYS A 437 -5.97 0.99 -18.08
C LYS A 437 -5.22 -0.32 -17.89
N SER A 438 -3.90 -0.34 -18.11
CA SER A 438 -3.08 -1.55 -17.92
C SER A 438 -3.00 -1.95 -16.44
N THR A 439 -2.90 -0.97 -15.55
CA THR A 439 -2.92 -1.18 -14.09
C THR A 439 -4.23 -1.83 -13.63
N ASN A 440 -5.37 -1.29 -14.05
CA ASN A 440 -6.67 -1.85 -13.73
C ASN A 440 -6.86 -3.27 -14.26
N ALA A 441 -6.41 -3.54 -15.50
CA ALA A 441 -6.46 -4.88 -16.08
C ALA A 441 -5.56 -5.88 -15.32
N LEU A 442 -4.38 -5.44 -14.85
CA LEU A 442 -3.51 -6.28 -14.05
C LEU A 442 -4.11 -6.53 -12.65
N PHE A 443 -4.70 -5.51 -12.03
CA PHE A 443 -5.37 -5.62 -10.74
C PHE A 443 -6.48 -6.69 -10.76
N GLU A 444 -7.34 -6.69 -11.79
CA GLU A 444 -8.43 -7.68 -11.95
C GLU A 444 -7.94 -9.12 -12.11
N GLN A 445 -6.74 -9.31 -12.62
CA GLN A 445 -6.13 -10.64 -12.82
C GLN A 445 -5.27 -11.09 -11.63
N SER A 446 -5.13 -10.23 -10.60
CA SER A 446 -4.21 -10.46 -9.50
C SER A 446 -4.93 -10.99 -8.26
N SER A 447 -4.20 -11.81 -7.47
CA SER A 447 -4.54 -12.08 -6.08
C SER A 447 -3.92 -10.98 -5.21
N HIS A 448 -4.73 -10.43 -4.33
CA HIS A 448 -4.33 -9.29 -3.53
C HIS A 448 -3.57 -9.76 -2.28
N TYR A 449 -2.33 -9.32 -2.14
CA TYR A 449 -1.57 -9.47 -0.92
C TYR A 449 -1.57 -8.15 -0.15
N PHE A 450 -2.13 -8.18 1.03
CA PHE A 450 -2.12 -7.04 1.94
C PHE A 450 -0.94 -7.14 2.90
N MET A 451 -0.33 -6.00 3.23
CA MET A 451 0.63 -5.98 4.32
C MET A 451 -0.07 -6.31 5.64
N PRO A 452 0.50 -7.16 6.50
CA PRO A 452 -0.13 -7.59 7.75
C PRO A 452 -0.11 -6.47 8.80
N MET A 453 -1.06 -5.54 8.71
CA MET A 453 -1.19 -4.40 9.64
C MET A 453 -2.29 -4.61 10.70
N LYS A 454 -3.15 -5.61 10.52
CA LYS A 454 -4.28 -5.89 11.42
C LYS A 454 -3.85 -6.41 12.79
N ASN A 455 -2.72 -7.05 12.87
CA ASN A 455 -2.19 -7.56 14.13
C ASN A 455 -1.76 -6.41 15.04
N LYS A 456 -2.20 -6.41 16.30
CA LYS A 456 -1.81 -5.39 17.30
C LYS A 456 -0.29 -5.26 17.46
N ILE A 457 0.45 -6.35 17.30
CA ILE A 457 1.90 -6.33 17.39
C ILE A 457 2.46 -5.58 16.19
N PHE A 458 1.98 -5.84 14.99
CA PHE A 458 2.42 -5.14 13.80
C PHE A 458 2.05 -3.65 13.80
N SER A 459 0.86 -3.30 14.29
CA SER A 459 0.47 -1.89 14.44
C SER A 459 1.34 -1.12 15.43
N LEU A 460 1.92 -1.80 16.42
CA LEU A 460 2.79 -1.19 17.43
C LEU A 460 4.26 -1.20 17.04
N THR A 461 4.70 -2.25 16.36
CA THR A 461 6.10 -2.42 15.94
C THR A 461 6.38 -1.86 14.56
N GLY A 462 5.32 -1.52 13.81
CA GLY A 462 5.39 -1.01 12.43
C GLY A 462 5.98 -2.01 11.46
N MET A 463 5.85 -3.33 11.68
CA MET A 463 6.57 -4.35 10.89
C MET A 463 8.07 -4.04 10.75
N GLN A 464 8.64 -3.44 11.77
CA GLN A 464 10.03 -3.01 11.74
C GLN A 464 10.92 -4.23 11.86
N PHE A 465 11.39 -4.73 10.74
CA PHE A 465 12.47 -5.72 10.73
C PHE A 465 13.77 -5.17 11.36
N MET A 466 13.86 -3.87 11.50
CA MET A 466 14.94 -3.12 12.13
C MET A 466 14.37 -1.92 12.89
N GLU A 467 15.18 -1.24 13.68
CA GLU A 467 14.77 -0.11 14.52
C GLU A 467 14.05 1.01 13.75
N ASN A 468 14.44 1.26 12.48
CA ASN A 468 13.82 2.22 11.56
C ASN A 468 13.11 1.53 10.37
N GLY A 469 12.74 0.27 10.51
CA GLY A 469 11.99 -0.47 9.52
C GLY A 469 12.75 -0.78 8.23
N LEU A 470 12.04 -0.70 7.09
CA LEU A 470 12.59 -1.06 5.79
C LEU A 470 13.75 -0.15 5.34
N VAL A 471 13.76 1.11 5.77
CA VAL A 471 14.86 2.03 5.47
C VAL A 471 16.19 1.49 5.98
N ASP A 472 16.21 0.92 7.20
CA ASP A 472 17.43 0.27 7.71
C ASP A 472 17.86 -0.94 6.86
N VAL A 473 16.89 -1.73 6.38
CA VAL A 473 17.17 -2.87 5.49
C VAL A 473 17.88 -2.40 4.23
N GLU A 474 17.36 -1.39 3.57
CA GLU A 474 17.95 -0.84 2.34
C GLU A 474 19.30 -0.19 2.60
N VAL A 475 19.45 0.55 3.72
CA VAL A 475 20.73 1.15 4.14
C VAL A 475 21.80 0.09 4.28
N TYR A 476 21.51 -1.03 4.97
CA TYR A 476 22.48 -2.09 5.18
C TYR A 476 22.79 -2.86 3.91
N LEU A 477 21.78 -3.23 3.11
CA LEU A 477 21.99 -3.99 1.87
C LEU A 477 22.71 -3.18 0.79
N SER A 478 22.52 -1.86 0.76
CA SER A 478 23.16 -0.97 -0.22
C SER A 478 24.43 -0.30 0.27
N ALA A 479 24.92 -0.62 1.48
CA ALA A 479 26.09 0.03 2.04
C ALA A 479 27.35 -0.22 1.20
N SER A 480 28.01 0.86 0.78
CA SER A 480 29.30 0.79 0.05
C SER A 480 30.47 0.45 0.97
N ASN A 481 30.36 0.81 2.26
CA ASN A 481 31.38 0.48 3.25
C ASN A 481 31.11 -0.92 3.84
N PRO A 482 32.04 -1.87 3.72
CA PRO A 482 31.86 -3.24 4.24
C PRO A 482 31.55 -3.32 5.75
N LYS A 483 31.87 -2.27 6.54
CA LYS A 483 31.55 -2.25 7.97
C LYS A 483 30.09 -1.95 8.27
N ASP A 484 29.43 -1.26 7.36
CA ASP A 484 28.05 -0.86 7.48
C ASP A 484 27.10 -1.83 6.76
N TYR A 485 27.66 -2.64 5.85
CA TYR A 485 26.92 -3.66 5.13
C TYR A 485 26.51 -4.82 6.04
N LYS A 486 25.26 -5.28 5.89
CA LYS A 486 24.76 -6.53 6.47
C LYS A 486 24.08 -7.34 5.38
N SER A 487 24.34 -8.63 5.38
CA SER A 487 23.68 -9.56 4.47
C SER A 487 22.20 -9.77 4.84
N ALA A 488 21.42 -10.27 3.91
CA ALA A 488 20.03 -10.65 4.12
C ALA A 488 19.84 -11.56 5.35
N SER A 489 20.69 -12.56 5.50
CA SER A 489 20.64 -13.48 6.66
C SER A 489 20.99 -12.80 7.98
N GLU A 490 21.94 -11.87 8.00
CA GLU A 490 22.28 -11.10 9.21
C GLU A 490 21.12 -10.18 9.61
N ILE A 491 20.46 -9.52 8.63
CA ILE A 491 19.28 -8.68 8.87
C ILE A 491 18.14 -9.52 9.42
N PHE A 492 17.83 -10.64 8.78
CA PHE A 492 16.77 -11.56 9.21
C PHE A 492 16.96 -12.03 10.65
N LEU A 493 18.17 -12.46 11.01
CA LEU A 493 18.49 -12.91 12.38
C LEU A 493 18.52 -11.76 13.39
N ALA A 494 18.96 -10.57 12.97
CA ALA A 494 18.95 -9.39 13.85
C ALA A 494 17.52 -8.96 14.19
N ASN A 495 16.60 -9.04 13.23
CA ASN A 495 15.18 -8.78 13.46
C ASN A 495 14.60 -9.72 14.54
N TYR A 496 14.81 -11.02 14.40
CA TYR A 496 14.36 -11.99 15.41
C TYR A 496 14.91 -11.68 16.80
N LYS A 497 16.23 -11.40 16.91
CA LYS A 497 16.86 -11.07 18.19
C LYS A 497 16.30 -9.79 18.82
N ASN A 498 16.00 -8.79 18.02
CA ASN A 498 15.39 -7.56 18.51
C ASN A 498 13.97 -7.82 19.02
N LEU A 499 13.16 -8.58 18.28
CA LEU A 499 11.83 -8.97 18.74
C LEU A 499 11.90 -9.82 20.01
N GLU A 500 12.78 -10.81 20.09
CA GLU A 500 12.97 -11.65 21.27
C GLU A 500 13.29 -10.82 22.52
N LYS A 501 14.17 -9.82 22.39
CA LYS A 501 14.56 -8.92 23.47
C LYS A 501 13.41 -8.03 23.96
N GLU A 502 12.65 -7.44 23.02
CA GLU A 502 11.61 -6.45 23.31
C GLU A 502 10.21 -7.06 23.44
N TRP A 503 10.06 -8.38 23.26
CA TRP A 503 8.77 -9.06 23.11
C TRP A 503 7.79 -8.80 24.25
N THR A 504 8.26 -8.85 25.50
CA THR A 504 7.44 -8.57 26.67
C THR A 504 6.89 -7.14 26.66
N ASN A 505 7.68 -6.18 26.19
CA ASN A 505 7.26 -4.79 26.07
C ASN A 505 6.17 -4.66 24.99
N TYR A 506 6.35 -5.31 23.86
CA TYR A 506 5.35 -5.33 22.77
C TYR A 506 4.02 -5.96 23.23
N LEU A 507 4.06 -7.13 23.89
CA LEU A 507 2.85 -7.76 24.43
C LEU A 507 2.12 -6.87 25.44
N ASN A 508 2.87 -6.22 26.33
CA ASN A 508 2.30 -5.30 27.32
C ASN A 508 1.64 -4.08 26.66
N THR A 509 2.29 -3.50 25.68
CA THR A 509 1.77 -2.34 24.93
C THR A 509 0.56 -2.73 24.08
N ALA A 510 0.58 -3.90 23.47
CA ALA A 510 -0.55 -4.46 22.71
C ALA A 510 -1.70 -4.93 23.60
N GLN A 511 -1.50 -5.00 24.92
CA GLN A 511 -2.46 -5.55 25.89
C GLN A 511 -2.87 -7.01 25.58
N ILE A 512 -1.97 -7.78 24.96
CA ILE A 512 -2.17 -9.18 24.64
C ILE A 512 -1.87 -10.02 25.91
N GLY A 513 -2.79 -10.91 26.25
CA GLY A 513 -2.65 -11.79 27.41
C GLY A 513 -3.07 -11.17 28.76
N LYS A 514 -3.80 -10.05 28.74
CA LYS A 514 -4.42 -9.44 29.92
C LYS A 514 -5.91 -9.67 29.95
#